data_64de71c8957c31410e09d70e163976ef
#
_entry.id   64de71c8957c31410e09d70e163976ef
#
_cell.length_a   1.000
_cell.length_b   1.000
_cell.length_c   1.000
_cell.angle_alpha   90.00
_cell.angle_beta   90.00
_cell.angle_gamma   90.00
#
_symmetry.space_group_name_H-M   'P 1'
#
loop_
_entity.id
_entity.type
_entity.pdbx_description
1 polymer ?
#
loop_
_entity_poly.entity_id
_entity_poly.type
_entity_poly.pdbx_seq_one_letter_code
_entity_poly.pdbx_strand_id
1 'polypeptide(L)'
;MNHLTFTNKSFHHFIFLKEYREILDETIKEFGLEKSIEVDLLFVTKNKMKKLNNFYRNKNYTTDVLSFQLNSKIELNFLDVIPIGQIIISPWKIKKQAKEFNHSLRREFCYIFTHGIAHLLGFDHQTEEETKIMNNHVENIMIKLNIKRK
;
A
#
# COMPACT_ATOMS: atom_id res chain seq x y z
N MET A 1 -5.14 -17.49 5.71
CA MET A 1 -5.84 -16.46 4.89
C MET A 1 -5.35 -15.09 5.29
N ASN A 2 -5.03 -14.25 4.31
CA ASN A 2 -4.62 -12.87 4.59
C ASN A 2 -5.83 -12.04 5.04
N HIS A 3 -5.57 -11.07 5.92
CA HIS A 3 -6.61 -10.18 6.45
C HIS A 3 -6.35 -8.73 6.05
N LEU A 4 -7.38 -8.09 5.53
CA LEU A 4 -7.39 -6.66 5.22
C LEU A 4 -8.51 -6.01 6.03
N THR A 5 -8.13 -5.16 6.99
CA THR A 5 -9.08 -4.33 7.73
C THR A 5 -9.18 -3.00 7.00
N PHE A 6 -10.36 -2.61 6.57
CA PHE A 6 -10.54 -1.39 5.77
C PHE A 6 -11.51 -0.43 6.44
N THR A 7 -11.05 0.78 6.66
CA THR A 7 -11.86 1.89 7.16
C THR A 7 -11.79 3.03 6.16
N ASN A 8 -12.95 3.52 5.71
CA ASN A 8 -13.02 4.60 4.72
C ASN A 8 -13.63 5.86 5.36
N LYS A 9 -12.81 6.86 5.58
CA LYS A 9 -13.21 8.18 6.09
C LYS A 9 -13.02 9.28 5.04
N SER A 10 -12.88 8.90 3.77
CA SER A 10 -12.55 9.83 2.68
C SER A 10 -13.76 10.30 1.89
N PHE A 11 -14.93 9.72 2.10
CA PHE A 11 -16.15 9.93 1.30
C PHE A 11 -16.03 9.46 -0.15
N HIS A 12 -14.88 8.90 -0.55
CA HIS A 12 -14.70 8.30 -1.87
C HIS A 12 -15.33 6.92 -1.91
N HIS A 13 -16.12 6.63 -2.96
CA HIS A 13 -16.67 5.29 -3.17
C HIS A 13 -15.59 4.41 -3.80
N PHE A 14 -15.06 3.45 -3.05
CA PHE A 14 -13.97 2.59 -3.47
C PHE A 14 -14.47 1.26 -4.01
N ILE A 15 -14.02 0.88 -5.20
CA ILE A 15 -14.51 -0.31 -5.91
C ILE A 15 -13.43 -1.37 -6.16
N PHE A 16 -12.22 -1.19 -5.60
CA PHE A 16 -11.08 -2.10 -5.87
C PHE A 16 -10.67 -2.96 -4.68
N LEU A 17 -11.57 -3.22 -3.73
CA LEU A 17 -11.25 -4.08 -2.58
C LEU A 17 -10.90 -5.51 -3.00
N LYS A 18 -11.56 -6.03 -4.03
CA LYS A 18 -11.24 -7.36 -4.56
C LYS A 18 -9.78 -7.42 -5.01
N GLU A 19 -9.35 -6.43 -5.78
CA GLU A 19 -7.97 -6.34 -6.24
C GLU A 19 -7.00 -6.23 -5.07
N TYR A 20 -7.34 -5.47 -4.04
CA TYR A 20 -6.48 -5.34 -2.85
C TYR A 20 -6.30 -6.67 -2.14
N ARG A 21 -7.35 -7.48 -2.02
CA ARG A 21 -7.24 -8.82 -1.44
C ARG A 21 -6.40 -9.75 -2.30
N GLU A 22 -6.57 -9.69 -3.62
CA GLU A 22 -5.74 -10.46 -4.55
C GLU A 22 -4.27 -10.05 -4.48
N ILE A 23 -3.99 -8.75 -4.28
CA ILE A 23 -2.63 -8.24 -4.09
C ILE A 23 -2.00 -8.85 -2.84
N LEU A 24 -2.73 -8.97 -1.73
CA LEU A 24 -2.20 -9.61 -0.52
C LEU A 24 -1.84 -11.06 -0.79
N ASP A 25 -2.68 -11.79 -1.51
CA ASP A 25 -2.41 -13.19 -1.85
C ASP A 25 -1.17 -13.32 -2.76
N GLU A 26 -1.03 -12.46 -3.76
CA GLU A 26 0.15 -12.46 -4.62
C GLU A 26 1.41 -12.01 -3.90
N THR A 27 1.28 -11.14 -2.90
CA THR A 27 2.41 -10.69 -2.07
C THR A 27 3.07 -11.87 -1.35
N ILE A 28 2.28 -12.79 -0.81
CA ILE A 28 2.81 -14.00 -0.16
C ILE A 28 3.70 -14.76 -1.12
N LYS A 29 3.27 -14.93 -2.36
CA LYS A 29 4.02 -15.66 -3.39
C LYS A 29 5.25 -14.89 -3.87
N GLU A 30 5.08 -13.60 -4.15
CA GLU A 30 6.15 -12.76 -4.70
C GLU A 30 7.34 -12.64 -3.75
N PHE A 31 7.07 -12.46 -2.46
CA PHE A 31 8.11 -12.27 -1.46
C PHE A 31 8.49 -13.55 -0.70
N GLY A 32 7.91 -14.70 -1.08
CA GLY A 32 8.21 -15.99 -0.46
C GLY A 32 7.89 -16.05 1.03
N LEU A 33 6.78 -15.47 1.44
CA LEU A 33 6.37 -15.43 2.84
C LEU A 33 5.79 -16.77 3.28
N GLU A 34 6.15 -17.21 4.48
CA GLU A 34 5.67 -18.50 5.02
C GLU A 34 4.28 -18.39 5.64
N LYS A 35 3.92 -17.22 6.13
CA LYS A 35 2.67 -17.00 6.85
C LYS A 35 1.81 -15.97 6.16
N SER A 36 0.50 -16.03 6.42
CA SER A 36 -0.44 -15.01 6.01
C SER A 36 -0.14 -13.68 6.70
N ILE A 37 -0.55 -12.60 6.10
CA ILE A 37 -0.32 -11.25 6.61
C ILE A 37 -1.64 -10.53 6.89
N GLU A 38 -1.59 -9.57 7.80
CA GLU A 38 -2.69 -8.67 8.12
C GLU A 38 -2.25 -7.23 7.91
N VAL A 39 -3.09 -6.47 7.22
CA VAL A 39 -2.83 -5.06 6.94
C VAL A 39 -4.04 -4.25 7.36
N ASP A 40 -3.80 -3.14 8.02
CA ASP A 40 -4.83 -2.16 8.37
C ASP A 40 -4.78 -1.02 7.34
N LEU A 41 -5.87 -0.85 6.60
CA LEU A 41 -5.98 0.16 5.54
C LEU A 41 -6.99 1.23 5.94
N LEU A 42 -6.56 2.49 5.89
CA LEU A 42 -7.38 3.65 6.19
C LEU A 42 -7.36 4.63 5.04
N PHE A 43 -8.53 4.99 4.55
CA PHE A 43 -8.70 6.08 3.58
C PHE A 43 -9.09 7.35 4.32
N VAL A 44 -8.43 8.46 3.99
CA VAL A 44 -8.64 9.76 4.63
C VAL A 44 -8.88 10.85 3.58
N THR A 45 -9.42 11.98 4.01
CA THR A 45 -9.62 13.15 3.14
C THR A 45 -8.28 13.82 2.82
N LYS A 46 -8.30 14.67 1.80
CA LYS A 46 -7.14 15.51 1.42
C LYS A 46 -6.58 16.28 2.62
N ASN A 47 -7.46 16.96 3.37
CA ASN A 47 -7.03 17.80 4.48
C ASN A 47 -6.49 16.97 5.64
N LYS A 48 -7.10 15.82 5.93
CA LYS A 48 -6.62 14.91 6.97
C LYS A 48 -5.25 14.35 6.61
N MET A 49 -5.05 13.97 5.35
CA MET A 49 -3.75 13.47 4.89
C MET A 49 -2.67 14.53 5.03
N LYS A 50 -2.96 15.79 4.69
CA LYS A 50 -2.02 16.89 4.87
C LYS A 50 -1.60 17.03 6.33
N LYS A 51 -2.55 16.98 7.26
CA LYS A 51 -2.27 17.05 8.71
C LYS A 51 -1.41 15.88 9.17
N LEU A 52 -1.71 14.66 8.73
CA LEU A 52 -0.94 13.47 9.08
C LEU A 52 0.48 13.54 8.52
N ASN A 53 0.63 13.97 7.28
CA ASN A 53 1.94 14.11 6.64
C ASN A 53 2.80 15.16 7.37
N ASN A 54 2.18 16.26 7.79
CA ASN A 54 2.87 17.29 8.57
C ASN A 54 3.28 16.77 9.95
N PHE A 55 2.38 16.04 10.61
CA PHE A 55 2.64 15.51 11.96
C PHE A 55 3.76 14.46 11.95
N TYR A 56 3.71 13.50 11.01
CA TYR A 56 4.64 12.37 11.00
C TYR A 56 5.93 12.60 10.21
N ARG A 57 5.88 13.43 9.17
CA ARG A 57 7.03 13.66 8.27
C ARG A 57 7.49 15.11 8.23
N ASN A 58 6.84 15.99 8.96
CA ASN A 58 7.11 17.43 8.94
C ASN A 58 7.01 18.05 7.55
N LYS A 59 6.04 17.57 6.74
CA LYS A 59 5.79 18.04 5.38
C LYS A 59 4.37 18.58 5.27
N ASN A 60 4.23 19.87 4.99
CA ASN A 60 2.95 20.58 4.98
C ASN A 60 2.25 20.52 3.63
N TYR A 61 2.07 19.31 3.10
CA TYR A 61 1.32 19.07 1.86
C TYR A 61 0.67 17.69 1.91
N THR A 62 -0.32 17.48 1.03
CA THR A 62 -1.00 16.19 0.92
C THR A 62 -0.12 15.20 0.14
N THR A 63 0.09 14.02 0.73
CA THR A 63 0.74 12.91 0.03
C THR A 63 -0.30 11.87 -0.39
N ASP A 64 0.12 10.88 -1.18
CA ASP A 64 -0.72 9.77 -1.64
C ASP A 64 -0.87 8.68 -0.57
N VAL A 65 0.22 8.32 0.10
CA VAL A 65 0.26 7.19 1.03
C VAL A 65 1.22 7.46 2.18
N LEU A 66 0.84 6.96 3.36
CA LEU A 66 1.71 6.84 4.53
C LEU A 66 1.68 5.39 4.98
N SER A 67 2.85 4.82 5.25
CA SER A 67 2.99 3.43 5.70
C SER A 67 3.66 3.39 7.05
N PHE A 68 3.08 2.63 7.98
CA PHE A 68 3.59 2.49 9.35
C PHE A 68 3.83 1.02 9.65
N GLN A 69 5.11 0.64 9.68
CA GLN A 69 5.56 -0.72 9.90
C GLN A 69 5.45 -1.11 11.37
N LEU A 70 5.02 -2.34 11.64
CA LEU A 70 5.08 -2.91 12.98
C LEU A 70 6.46 -3.52 13.23
N ASN A 71 7.10 -3.13 14.35
CA ASN A 71 8.50 -3.46 14.63
C ASN A 71 8.71 -4.57 15.68
N SER A 72 7.69 -5.31 16.09
CA SER A 72 7.82 -6.32 17.13
C SER A 72 8.04 -7.72 16.53
N LYS A 73 9.29 -8.05 16.20
CA LYS A 73 9.63 -9.31 15.52
C LYS A 73 9.50 -10.54 16.41
N ILE A 74 9.76 -10.42 17.71
CA ILE A 74 9.81 -11.58 18.62
C ILE A 74 8.41 -12.08 18.95
N GLU A 75 7.49 -11.17 19.22
CA GLU A 75 6.11 -11.51 19.59
C GLU A 75 5.28 -12.02 18.41
N LEU A 76 5.63 -11.62 17.19
CA LEU A 76 4.87 -11.96 15.98
C LEU A 76 5.08 -13.41 15.53
N ASN A 77 6.17 -14.06 15.95
CA ASN A 77 6.48 -15.43 15.54
C ASN A 77 5.46 -16.47 16.00
N PHE A 78 4.67 -16.16 17.02
CA PHE A 78 3.64 -17.07 17.56
C PHE A 78 2.31 -16.97 16.80
N LEU A 79 2.17 -15.99 15.92
CA LEU A 79 0.92 -15.74 15.22
C LEU A 79 0.88 -16.50 13.89
N ASP A 80 -0.28 -17.05 13.55
CA ASP A 80 -0.51 -17.67 12.24
C ASP A 80 -0.67 -16.63 11.14
N VAL A 81 -1.22 -15.46 11.50
CA VAL A 81 -1.36 -14.32 10.61
C VAL A 81 -0.56 -13.17 11.20
N ILE A 82 0.38 -12.64 10.42
CA ILE A 82 1.33 -11.63 10.90
C ILE A 82 0.81 -10.23 10.57
N PRO A 83 0.50 -9.38 11.57
CA PRO A 83 0.19 -7.98 11.30
C PRO A 83 1.46 -7.25 10.89
N ILE A 84 1.48 -6.71 9.66
CA ILE A 84 2.68 -6.05 9.12
C ILE A 84 2.64 -4.53 9.25
N GLY A 85 1.46 -3.96 9.47
CA GLY A 85 1.35 -2.53 9.72
C GLY A 85 0.08 -1.90 9.17
N GLN A 86 0.14 -0.58 9.06
CA GLN A 86 -0.97 0.25 8.60
C GLN A 86 -0.58 1.03 7.35
N ILE A 87 -1.52 1.11 6.41
CA ILE A 87 -1.39 1.94 5.22
C ILE A 87 -2.52 2.98 5.24
N ILE A 88 -2.16 4.25 5.11
CA ILE A 88 -3.12 5.36 5.02
C ILE A 88 -3.02 5.95 3.63
N ILE A 89 -4.15 6.04 2.93
CA ILE A 89 -4.22 6.51 1.54
C ILE A 89 -5.17 7.71 1.43
N SER A 90 -4.77 8.68 0.60
CA SER A 90 -5.63 9.79 0.19
C SER A 90 -6.17 9.51 -1.22
N PRO A 91 -7.45 9.09 -1.37
CA PRO A 91 -8.04 8.88 -2.70
C PRO A 91 -8.01 10.13 -3.57
N TRP A 92 -8.14 11.31 -2.97
CA TRP A 92 -8.03 12.57 -3.71
C TRP A 92 -6.71 12.67 -4.46
N LYS A 93 -5.60 12.35 -3.77
CA LYS A 93 -4.26 12.42 -4.37
C LYS A 93 -4.05 11.33 -5.41
N ILE A 94 -4.57 10.12 -5.16
CA ILE A 94 -4.50 9.01 -6.12
C ILE A 94 -5.19 9.38 -7.44
N LYS A 95 -6.38 9.96 -7.36
CA LYS A 95 -7.12 10.40 -8.55
C LYS A 95 -6.36 11.46 -9.34
N LYS A 96 -5.75 12.39 -8.63
CA LYS A 96 -4.94 13.44 -9.25
C LYS A 96 -3.73 12.86 -9.97
N GLN A 97 -3.01 11.92 -9.33
CA GLN A 97 -1.86 11.26 -9.91
C GLN A 97 -2.23 10.41 -11.13
N ALA A 98 -3.36 9.69 -11.07
CA ALA A 98 -3.83 8.91 -12.20
C ALA A 98 -4.02 9.77 -13.45
N LYS A 99 -4.58 10.95 -13.29
CA LYS A 99 -4.71 11.92 -14.37
C LYS A 99 -3.36 12.40 -14.90
N GLU A 100 -2.46 12.78 -13.99
CA GLU A 100 -1.14 13.32 -14.35
C GLU A 100 -0.30 12.30 -15.11
N PHE A 101 -0.38 11.03 -14.73
CA PHE A 101 0.40 9.94 -15.34
C PHE A 101 -0.33 9.23 -16.48
N ASN A 102 -1.56 9.64 -16.77
CA ASN A 102 -2.40 8.97 -17.76
C ASN A 102 -2.56 7.48 -17.47
N HIS A 103 -2.77 7.15 -16.20
CA HIS A 103 -3.05 5.79 -15.73
C HIS A 103 -4.53 5.62 -15.42
N SER A 104 -5.03 4.38 -15.45
CA SER A 104 -6.37 4.07 -14.95
C SER A 104 -6.41 4.26 -13.43
N LEU A 105 -7.60 4.52 -12.88
CA LEU A 105 -7.78 4.57 -11.43
C LEU A 105 -7.42 3.23 -10.79
N ARG A 106 -7.82 2.13 -11.42
CA ARG A 106 -7.49 0.77 -10.98
C ARG A 106 -5.98 0.60 -10.82
N ARG A 107 -5.22 1.00 -11.84
CA ARG A 107 -3.75 0.93 -11.82
C ARG A 107 -3.17 1.74 -10.68
N GLU A 108 -3.59 3.00 -10.54
CA GLU A 108 -2.98 3.90 -9.55
C GLU A 108 -3.30 3.46 -8.12
N PHE A 109 -4.55 3.12 -7.83
CA PHE A 109 -4.92 2.61 -6.52
C PHE A 109 -4.19 1.33 -6.17
N CYS A 110 -4.10 0.38 -7.10
CA CYS A 110 -3.45 -0.90 -6.86
C CYS A 110 -1.93 -0.76 -6.74
N TYR A 111 -1.32 0.08 -7.57
CA TYR A 111 0.13 0.32 -7.51
C TYR A 111 0.55 0.93 -6.17
N ILE A 112 -0.16 1.96 -5.73
CA ILE A 112 0.16 2.65 -4.47
C ILE A 112 -0.04 1.73 -3.27
N PHE A 113 -1.11 0.92 -3.26
CA PHE A 113 -1.32 -0.06 -2.20
C PHE A 113 -0.20 -1.08 -2.15
N THR A 114 0.17 -1.65 -3.29
CA THR A 114 1.25 -2.64 -3.39
C THR A 114 2.59 -2.06 -2.97
N HIS A 115 2.86 -0.82 -3.38
CA HIS A 115 4.05 -0.07 -2.96
C HIS A 115 4.10 0.10 -1.44
N GLY A 116 2.96 0.44 -0.83
CA GLY A 116 2.83 0.52 0.63
C GLY A 116 3.09 -0.82 1.32
N ILE A 117 2.56 -1.92 0.77
CA ILE A 117 2.82 -3.27 1.29
C ILE A 117 4.33 -3.57 1.24
N ALA A 118 5.00 -3.27 0.13
CA ALA A 118 6.44 -3.49 0.02
C ALA A 118 7.22 -2.74 1.10
N HIS A 119 6.83 -1.49 1.40
CA HIS A 119 7.41 -0.73 2.51
C HIS A 119 7.18 -1.42 3.86
N LEU A 120 5.98 -1.93 4.12
CA LEU A 120 5.69 -2.65 5.36
C LEU A 120 6.53 -3.91 5.52
N LEU A 121 6.94 -4.52 4.39
CA LEU A 121 7.82 -5.69 4.38
C LEU A 121 9.31 -5.33 4.48
N GLY A 122 9.63 -4.05 4.58
CA GLY A 122 11.00 -3.58 4.80
C GLY A 122 11.75 -3.11 3.57
N PHE A 123 11.11 -3.07 2.40
CA PHE A 123 11.74 -2.52 1.20
C PHE A 123 11.73 -1.00 1.24
N ASP A 124 12.76 -0.39 0.69
CA ASP A 124 12.93 1.05 0.71
C ASP A 124 13.35 1.54 -0.68
N HIS A 125 13.42 2.86 -0.87
CA HIS A 125 13.80 3.49 -2.13
C HIS A 125 14.78 4.65 -1.92
N GLN A 126 15.70 4.51 -0.94
CA GLN A 126 16.71 5.53 -0.67
C GLN A 126 17.82 5.57 -1.71
N THR A 127 18.10 4.43 -2.35
CA THR A 127 19.07 4.33 -3.43
C THR A 127 18.38 3.93 -4.73
N GLU A 128 19.05 4.14 -5.86
CA GLU A 128 18.54 3.70 -7.17
C GLU A 128 18.35 2.19 -7.23
N GLU A 129 19.30 1.45 -6.65
CA GLU A 129 19.24 -0.01 -6.62
C GLU A 129 18.08 -0.51 -5.78
N GLU A 130 17.87 0.04 -4.59
CA GLU A 130 16.74 -0.29 -3.72
C GLU A 130 15.42 0.02 -4.41
N THR A 131 15.32 1.18 -5.05
CA THR A 131 14.12 1.60 -5.80
C THR A 131 13.81 0.60 -6.92
N LYS A 132 14.82 0.18 -7.65
CA LYS A 132 14.65 -0.77 -8.75
C LYS A 132 14.16 -2.12 -8.27
N ILE A 133 14.73 -2.64 -7.18
CA ILE A 133 14.33 -3.92 -6.59
C ILE A 133 12.87 -3.85 -6.14
N MET A 134 12.52 -2.82 -5.41
CA MET A 134 11.17 -2.61 -4.91
C MET A 134 10.16 -2.51 -6.06
N ASN A 135 10.46 -1.68 -7.07
CA ASN A 135 9.59 -1.49 -8.22
C ASN A 135 9.42 -2.77 -9.03
N ASN A 136 10.45 -3.60 -9.14
CA ASN A 136 10.36 -4.88 -9.82
C ASN A 136 9.37 -5.82 -9.12
N HIS A 137 9.40 -5.89 -7.80
CA HIS A 137 8.44 -6.68 -7.03
C HIS A 137 7.02 -6.18 -7.24
N VAL A 138 6.82 -4.88 -7.16
CA VAL A 138 5.50 -4.27 -7.36
C VAL A 138 4.98 -4.56 -8.77
N GLU A 139 5.81 -4.38 -9.79
CA GLU A 139 5.42 -4.65 -11.18
C GLU A 139 5.10 -6.14 -11.42
N ASN A 140 5.84 -7.04 -10.78
CA ASN A 140 5.56 -8.47 -10.90
C ASN A 140 4.16 -8.80 -10.41
N ILE A 141 3.74 -8.19 -9.30
CA ILE A 141 2.39 -8.38 -8.76
C ILE A 141 1.35 -7.79 -9.73
N MET A 142 1.60 -6.58 -10.25
CA MET A 142 0.69 -5.95 -11.21
C MET A 142 0.51 -6.81 -12.46
N ILE A 143 1.59 -7.36 -13.01
CA ILE A 143 1.57 -8.23 -14.19
C ILE A 143 0.77 -9.50 -13.90
N LYS A 144 1.01 -10.13 -12.77
CA LYS A 144 0.32 -11.36 -12.38
C LYS A 144 -1.19 -11.18 -12.28
N LEU A 145 -1.63 -10.04 -11.81
CA LEU A 145 -3.05 -9.72 -11.64
C LEU A 145 -3.65 -9.00 -12.84
N ASN A 146 -2.87 -8.84 -13.90
CA ASN A 146 -3.31 -8.16 -15.13
C ASN A 146 -3.81 -6.73 -14.86
N ILE A 147 -3.09 -6.02 -14.02
CA ILE A 147 -3.40 -4.63 -13.69
C ILE A 147 -2.53 -3.72 -14.56
N LYS A 148 -3.11 -3.26 -15.66
CA LYS A 148 -2.42 -2.48 -16.67
C LYS A 148 -2.44 -0.98 -16.35
N ARG A 149 -1.46 -0.25 -16.90
CA ARG A 149 -1.36 1.20 -16.71
C ARG A 149 -2.56 1.97 -17.24
N LYS A 150 -3.22 1.45 -18.29
CA LYS A 150 -4.41 2.09 -18.87
C LYS A 150 -5.60 1.17 -18.92
#